data_9d44e80f7a2949c7a1f1d9c61a586fcc
#
_entry.id   9d44e80f7a2949c7a1f1d9c61a586fcc
#
_cell.length_a   1.000
_cell.length_b   1.000
_cell.length_c   1.000
_cell.angle_alpha   90.00
_cell.angle_beta   90.00
_cell.angle_gamma   90.00
#
_symmetry.space_group_name_H-M   'P 1'
#
loop_
_entity.id
_entity.type
_entity.pdbx_description
1 polymer ?
#
loop_
_entity_poly.entity_id
_entity_poly.type
_entity_poly.pdbx_seq_one_letter_code
_entity_poly.pdbx_strand_id
1 'polypeptide(L)'
;MDLKKTRSSCEEEKRSIFMWFDQAVIYQIYPLGLCGAPAENDGVQAHRILRLADWAAHIKRLGADTVLLNPVFDSDRHGYDTRDYFTVDPRLGTNEDLARVCRAFHDAGMRVILDGVFNHVGRGFWAFRDVREKKWDSPYKDWFHISFDGNTEYNDGFWYESWEGHNELVKLNLQKPAVVEHQFQAIRAWVEQFGIDGLRLDVAYCLPPEYIRRLRAFTQGLKPDFVLLGETLHGDYNRWMGPELCYSVTNYECYKGLWSSFNSMNLFEICHSLARQFGPEQWTLYKGAHLLGFLDNHDVTRIASQLTNPAHLPLAYALLFGMPGVPAVYYGSEWGIEGVKGGGTDTSLRPEVETPVWTELTDYIAKLAAAHRQSTALCYGGYRNVVLTNRQCIFERAAEGERVLVAINADSQPYTAHFDAGCGRAVDLITGQPHDFGGGSELPPYSAFYWQMER
;
A
#
# COMPACT_ATOMS: atom_id res chain seq x y z
N MET A 1 19.61 -30.00 -33.78
CA MET A 1 19.11 -28.68 -34.06
C MET A 1 17.58 -28.70 -33.89
N ASP A 2 16.82 -28.17 -32.95
CA ASP A 2 17.11 -27.21 -31.92
C ASP A 2 15.96 -27.26 -30.87
N LEU A 3 15.95 -28.33 -30.03
CA LEU A 3 14.96 -28.45 -28.94
C LEU A 3 15.32 -27.63 -27.69
N LYS A 4 16.51 -27.03 -27.67
CA LYS A 4 16.97 -26.17 -26.57
C LYS A 4 16.59 -24.69 -26.75
N LYS A 5 16.39 -24.20 -28.00
CA LYS A 5 15.98 -22.79 -28.25
C LYS A 5 14.49 -22.55 -27.98
N THR A 6 13.65 -23.57 -28.21
CA THR A 6 12.19 -23.49 -27.99
C THR A 6 11.80 -23.56 -26.51
N ARG A 7 12.61 -24.20 -25.65
CA ARG A 7 12.36 -24.18 -24.19
C ARG A 7 12.76 -22.86 -23.53
N SER A 8 13.85 -22.22 -23.98
CA SER A 8 14.29 -20.92 -23.46
C SER A 8 13.31 -19.80 -23.78
N SER A 9 12.77 -19.75 -25.00
CA SER A 9 11.78 -18.73 -25.38
C SER A 9 10.44 -18.89 -24.65
N CYS A 10 10.02 -20.11 -24.38
CA CYS A 10 8.77 -20.39 -23.66
C CYS A 10 8.92 -20.15 -22.12
N GLU A 11 10.14 -20.30 -21.59
CA GLU A 11 10.43 -19.95 -20.18
C GLU A 11 10.66 -18.44 -20.01
N GLU A 12 11.21 -17.76 -21.01
CA GLU A 12 11.29 -16.30 -21.06
C GLU A 12 9.92 -15.66 -21.28
N GLU A 13 9.05 -16.19 -22.16
CA GLU A 13 7.67 -15.75 -22.30
C GLU A 13 6.84 -16.00 -21.03
N LYS A 14 7.05 -17.11 -20.31
CA LYS A 14 6.38 -17.36 -19.02
C LYS A 14 6.90 -16.45 -17.89
N ARG A 15 8.18 -16.04 -17.92
CA ARG A 15 8.72 -15.04 -16.98
C ARG A 15 8.18 -13.63 -17.20
N SER A 16 7.62 -13.31 -18.38
CA SER A 16 7.03 -12.01 -18.69
C SER A 16 5.58 -11.82 -18.18
N ILE A 17 4.97 -12.83 -17.56
CA ILE A 17 3.54 -12.82 -17.17
C ILE A 17 3.34 -12.30 -15.74
N PHE A 18 4.32 -12.40 -14.84
CA PHE A 18 4.18 -12.00 -13.45
C PHE A 18 4.99 -10.73 -13.15
N MET A 19 4.27 -9.70 -12.71
CA MET A 19 4.92 -8.49 -12.19
C MET A 19 5.48 -8.78 -10.80
N TRP A 20 6.62 -8.17 -10.49
CA TRP A 20 7.22 -8.29 -9.16
C TRP A 20 6.27 -7.90 -8.03
N PHE A 21 5.35 -6.96 -8.31
CA PHE A 21 4.38 -6.44 -7.37
C PHE A 21 3.39 -7.52 -6.89
N ASP A 22 3.06 -8.52 -7.72
CA ASP A 22 2.06 -9.55 -7.41
C ASP A 22 2.44 -10.42 -6.22
N GLN A 23 3.73 -10.57 -5.94
CA GLN A 23 4.28 -11.35 -4.83
C GLN A 23 4.82 -10.47 -3.70
N ALA A 24 4.73 -9.15 -3.85
CA ALA A 24 5.33 -8.22 -2.91
C ALA A 24 4.68 -8.32 -1.52
N VAL A 25 5.50 -8.12 -0.51
CA VAL A 25 5.08 -7.73 0.84
C VAL A 25 5.61 -6.33 1.08
N ILE A 26 4.70 -5.39 1.28
CA ILE A 26 5.04 -3.97 1.36
C ILE A 26 5.21 -3.54 2.82
N TYR A 27 6.28 -2.79 3.09
CA TYR A 27 6.46 -2.08 4.35
C TYR A 27 6.30 -0.58 4.10
N GLN A 28 5.26 0.02 4.67
CA GLN A 28 4.95 1.43 4.48
C GLN A 28 5.53 2.29 5.60
N ILE A 29 6.18 3.38 5.24
CA ILE A 29 6.78 4.34 6.18
C ILE A 29 6.29 5.76 5.84
N TYR A 30 5.91 6.52 6.87
CA TYR A 30 5.73 7.97 6.79
C TYR A 30 6.99 8.66 7.35
N PRO A 31 7.92 9.11 6.47
CA PRO A 31 9.26 9.52 6.90
C PRO A 31 9.30 10.73 7.80
N LEU A 32 8.47 11.75 7.55
CA LEU A 32 8.41 12.94 8.42
C LEU A 32 8.07 12.56 9.87
N GLY A 33 7.14 11.63 10.06
CA GLY A 33 6.79 11.13 11.39
C GLY A 33 7.89 10.26 11.99
N LEU A 34 8.20 9.13 11.32
CA LEU A 34 9.18 8.15 11.83
C LEU A 34 10.51 8.81 12.21
N CYS A 35 10.98 9.76 11.41
CA CYS A 35 12.25 10.43 11.63
C CYS A 35 12.18 11.61 12.61
N GLY A 36 11.01 11.91 13.20
CA GLY A 36 10.85 13.01 14.17
C GLY A 36 11.08 14.39 13.56
N ALA A 37 10.60 14.60 12.33
CA ALA A 37 10.68 15.92 11.70
C ALA A 37 9.72 16.90 12.39
N PRO A 38 10.08 18.20 12.52
CA PRO A 38 9.15 19.22 12.98
C PRO A 38 7.87 19.27 12.15
N ALA A 39 6.72 19.58 12.78
CA ALA A 39 5.44 19.65 12.09
C ALA A 39 5.42 20.72 10.99
N GLU A 40 5.96 21.90 11.30
CA GLU A 40 6.13 23.00 10.34
C GLU A 40 7.52 22.92 9.70
N ASN A 41 7.61 23.24 8.42
CA ASN A 41 8.89 23.31 7.73
C ASN A 41 9.61 24.61 8.13
N ASP A 42 10.60 24.46 8.98
CA ASP A 42 11.44 25.55 9.50
C ASP A 42 12.60 25.92 8.56
N GLY A 43 12.76 25.20 7.46
CA GLY A 43 13.86 25.37 6.48
C GLY A 43 15.23 24.93 7.01
N VAL A 44 15.29 24.33 8.20
CA VAL A 44 16.55 23.85 8.78
C VAL A 44 16.96 22.52 8.17
N GLN A 45 18.12 22.52 7.53
CA GLN A 45 18.68 21.30 6.95
C GLN A 45 19.09 20.31 8.03
N ALA A 46 18.53 19.09 7.95
CA ALA A 46 18.88 17.96 8.81
C ALA A 46 19.21 16.73 7.96
N HIS A 47 19.61 15.63 8.58
CA HIS A 47 19.92 14.36 7.91
C HIS A 47 19.11 13.22 8.55
N ARG A 48 17.88 13.49 8.98
CA ARG A 48 17.04 12.54 9.72
C ARG A 48 16.66 11.32 8.93
N ILE A 49 16.49 11.46 7.61
CA ILE A 49 16.08 10.36 6.72
C ILE A 49 17.09 9.20 6.69
N LEU A 50 18.36 9.47 7.01
CA LEU A 50 19.40 8.43 7.05
C LEU A 50 19.09 7.33 8.08
N ARG A 51 18.27 7.63 9.11
CA ARG A 51 17.73 6.62 10.05
C ARG A 51 17.06 5.45 9.33
N LEU A 52 16.39 5.71 8.20
CA LEU A 52 15.68 4.66 7.45
C LEU A 52 16.61 3.58 6.88
N ALA A 53 17.88 3.88 6.63
CA ALA A 53 18.85 2.87 6.19
C ALA A 53 19.06 1.76 7.26
N ASP A 54 19.00 2.13 8.54
CA ASP A 54 19.15 1.18 9.65
C ASP A 54 17.93 0.25 9.80
N TRP A 55 16.79 0.64 9.24
CA TRP A 55 15.57 -0.16 9.24
C TRP A 55 15.59 -1.29 8.19
N ALA A 56 16.49 -1.23 7.21
CA ALA A 56 16.55 -2.22 6.13
C ALA A 56 16.65 -3.67 6.64
N ALA A 57 17.45 -3.91 7.67
CA ALA A 57 17.62 -5.24 8.27
C ALA A 57 16.34 -5.74 8.95
N HIS A 58 15.63 -4.86 9.68
CA HIS A 58 14.35 -5.18 10.31
C HIS A 58 13.28 -5.52 9.27
N ILE A 59 13.12 -4.66 8.26
CA ILE A 59 12.13 -4.83 7.18
C ILE A 59 12.38 -6.15 6.43
N LYS A 60 13.65 -6.43 6.09
CA LYS A 60 14.04 -7.67 5.43
C LYS A 60 13.76 -8.90 6.29
N ARG A 61 14.07 -8.84 7.59
CA ARG A 61 13.79 -9.92 8.55
C ARG A 61 12.29 -10.17 8.71
N LEU A 62 11.45 -9.12 8.64
CA LEU A 62 9.99 -9.24 8.66
C LEU A 62 9.46 -9.99 7.42
N GLY A 63 10.25 -10.08 6.36
CA GLY A 63 9.88 -10.72 5.11
C GLY A 63 9.33 -9.77 4.04
N ALA A 64 9.32 -8.46 4.31
CA ALA A 64 8.98 -7.48 3.30
C ALA A 64 10.11 -7.32 2.28
N ASP A 65 9.74 -7.11 1.02
CA ASP A 65 10.64 -6.92 -0.12
C ASP A 65 10.39 -5.64 -0.89
N THR A 66 9.47 -4.83 -0.41
CA THR A 66 9.14 -3.53 -1.00
C THR A 66 8.90 -2.51 0.09
N VAL A 67 9.52 -1.35 -0.03
CA VAL A 67 9.32 -0.20 0.87
C VAL A 67 8.52 0.86 0.14
N LEU A 68 7.40 1.30 0.76
CA LEU A 68 6.62 2.44 0.31
C LEU A 68 6.91 3.61 1.24
N LEU A 69 7.50 4.67 0.71
CA LEU A 69 7.76 5.92 1.44
C LEU A 69 6.67 6.94 1.10
N ASN A 70 5.90 7.34 2.12
CA ASN A 70 5.04 8.51 2.01
C ASN A 70 5.87 9.78 1.73
N PRO A 71 5.29 10.96 1.46
CA PRO A 71 6.00 12.07 0.84
C PRO A 71 7.33 12.42 1.51
N VAL A 72 8.35 12.64 0.68
CA VAL A 72 9.72 12.96 1.11
C VAL A 72 10.24 14.28 0.55
N PHE A 73 9.48 14.91 -0.37
CA PHE A 73 9.90 16.15 -1.03
C PHE A 73 9.49 17.38 -0.25
N ASP A 74 10.15 18.51 -0.54
CA ASP A 74 9.95 19.78 0.16
C ASP A 74 8.47 20.18 0.24
N SER A 75 7.99 20.43 1.43
CA SER A 75 6.57 20.64 1.74
C SER A 75 6.38 21.70 2.81
N ASP A 76 5.16 22.26 2.90
CA ASP A 76 4.86 23.25 3.95
C ASP A 76 4.84 22.60 5.33
N ARG A 77 4.19 21.41 5.48
CA ARG A 77 3.99 20.73 6.77
C ARG A 77 4.05 19.21 6.69
N HIS A 78 3.04 18.59 6.06
CA HIS A 78 2.80 17.16 6.18
C HIS A 78 3.23 16.33 4.95
N GLY A 79 3.92 16.95 3.99
CA GLY A 79 4.40 16.26 2.80
C GLY A 79 3.43 16.27 1.63
N TYR A 80 2.12 16.33 1.88
CA TYR A 80 1.10 16.43 0.83
C TYR A 80 0.88 17.87 0.35
N ASP A 81 1.47 18.83 1.01
CA ASP A 81 1.50 20.26 0.67
C ASP A 81 2.85 20.64 0.05
N THR A 82 3.17 20.01 -1.09
CA THR A 82 4.45 20.09 -1.80
C THR A 82 4.82 21.52 -2.17
N ARG A 83 6.08 21.92 -1.91
CA ARG A 83 6.71 23.17 -2.36
C ARG A 83 7.58 22.99 -3.60
N ASP A 84 8.30 21.86 -3.64
CA ASP A 84 9.21 21.53 -4.74
C ASP A 84 9.27 20.01 -4.90
N TYR A 85 9.12 19.52 -6.14
CA TYR A 85 9.24 18.10 -6.47
C TYR A 85 10.68 17.62 -6.67
N PHE A 86 11.66 18.51 -6.78
CA PHE A 86 13.04 18.18 -7.10
C PHE A 86 13.95 18.12 -5.87
N THR A 87 13.53 18.70 -4.78
CA THR A 87 14.31 18.81 -3.54
C THR A 87 13.68 18.00 -2.43
N VAL A 88 14.46 17.16 -1.76
CA VAL A 88 14.02 16.47 -0.53
C VAL A 88 13.74 17.49 0.54
N ASP A 89 12.72 17.25 1.36
CA ASP A 89 12.34 18.12 2.48
C ASP A 89 13.55 18.36 3.40
N PRO A 90 13.95 19.63 3.65
CA PRO A 90 15.13 19.92 4.45
C PRO A 90 15.05 19.35 5.87
N ARG A 91 13.86 19.19 6.42
CA ARG A 91 13.66 18.54 7.73
C ARG A 91 14.06 17.05 7.71
N LEU A 92 14.02 16.41 6.56
CA LEU A 92 14.43 15.00 6.35
C LEU A 92 15.90 14.89 5.96
N GLY A 93 16.33 15.64 4.97
CA GLY A 93 17.69 15.49 4.46
C GLY A 93 17.95 16.19 3.13
N THR A 94 18.94 15.68 2.42
CA THR A 94 19.26 16.08 1.05
C THR A 94 18.86 15.00 0.05
N ASN A 95 18.94 15.31 -1.25
CA ASN A 95 18.75 14.32 -2.31
C ASN A 95 19.78 13.18 -2.20
N GLU A 96 21.02 13.49 -1.81
CA GLU A 96 22.07 12.50 -1.58
C GLU A 96 21.74 11.57 -0.42
N ASP A 97 21.10 12.08 0.64
CA ASP A 97 20.66 11.26 1.78
C ASP A 97 19.56 10.29 1.35
N LEU A 98 18.54 10.77 0.63
CA LEU A 98 17.49 9.90 0.08
C LEU A 98 18.07 8.84 -0.88
N ALA A 99 19.01 9.24 -1.74
CA ALA A 99 19.70 8.30 -2.64
C ALA A 99 20.47 7.21 -1.86
N ARG A 100 21.08 7.56 -0.72
CA ARG A 100 21.75 6.58 0.17
C ARG A 100 20.74 5.62 0.81
N VAL A 101 19.61 6.13 1.27
CA VAL A 101 18.53 5.31 1.84
C VAL A 101 17.96 4.34 0.81
N CYS A 102 17.65 4.83 -0.40
CA CYS A 102 17.15 3.96 -1.48
C CYS A 102 18.17 2.88 -1.86
N ARG A 103 19.48 3.22 -1.95
CA ARG A 103 20.53 2.23 -2.16
C ARG A 103 20.58 1.18 -1.05
N ALA A 104 20.47 1.58 0.22
CA ALA A 104 20.45 0.63 1.33
C ALA A 104 19.30 -0.38 1.22
N PHE A 105 18.11 0.06 0.79
CA PHE A 105 16.99 -0.83 0.53
C PHE A 105 17.25 -1.75 -0.67
N HIS A 106 17.76 -1.22 -1.79
CA HIS A 106 18.11 -2.03 -2.97
C HIS A 106 19.20 -3.05 -2.64
N ASP A 107 20.26 -2.68 -1.91
CA ASP A 107 21.35 -3.57 -1.49
C ASP A 107 20.82 -4.71 -0.57
N ALA A 108 19.77 -4.44 0.20
CA ALA A 108 19.06 -5.46 0.96
C ALA A 108 18.08 -6.31 0.10
N GLY A 109 18.01 -6.05 -1.21
CA GLY A 109 17.15 -6.76 -2.16
C GLY A 109 15.67 -6.35 -2.07
N MET A 110 15.40 -5.13 -1.67
CA MET A 110 14.05 -4.55 -1.62
C MET A 110 13.86 -3.54 -2.75
N ARG A 111 12.61 -3.37 -3.16
CA ARG A 111 12.18 -2.31 -4.10
C ARG A 111 11.69 -1.09 -3.35
N VAL A 112 11.70 0.07 -4.02
CA VAL A 112 11.29 1.35 -3.44
C VAL A 112 10.16 1.98 -4.25
N ILE A 113 9.05 2.28 -3.58
CA ILE A 113 7.92 3.05 -4.11
C ILE A 113 7.91 4.40 -3.38
N LEU A 114 7.85 5.51 -4.12
CA LEU A 114 7.64 6.83 -3.53
C LEU A 114 6.18 7.28 -3.69
N ASP A 115 5.76 8.18 -2.81
CA ASP A 115 4.47 8.84 -2.90
C ASP A 115 4.53 10.00 -3.90
N GLY A 116 3.61 10.01 -4.86
CA GLY A 116 3.46 11.03 -5.90
C GLY A 116 2.22 11.88 -5.66
N VAL A 117 2.42 13.09 -5.17
CA VAL A 117 1.35 14.07 -4.89
C VAL A 117 1.17 14.96 -6.11
N PHE A 118 0.32 14.57 -7.06
CA PHE A 118 0.22 15.24 -8.36
C PHE A 118 -1.09 15.99 -8.60
N ASN A 119 -2.11 15.77 -7.77
CA ASN A 119 -3.39 16.48 -7.89
C ASN A 119 -3.30 17.92 -7.42
N HIS A 120 -2.52 18.19 -6.39
CA HIS A 120 -2.43 19.48 -5.70
C HIS A 120 -1.00 19.73 -5.17
N VAL A 121 -0.77 20.95 -4.72
CA VAL A 121 0.49 21.41 -4.10
C VAL A 121 0.19 22.27 -2.90
N GLY A 122 1.17 22.52 -2.06
CA GLY A 122 1.09 23.49 -0.96
C GLY A 122 1.04 24.95 -1.46
N ARG A 123 0.61 25.84 -0.59
CA ARG A 123 0.64 27.28 -0.88
C ARG A 123 2.05 27.84 -0.99
N GLY A 124 3.05 27.12 -0.45
CA GLY A 124 4.47 27.40 -0.60
C GLY A 124 5.08 26.99 -1.95
N PHE A 125 4.32 26.30 -2.83
CA PHE A 125 4.80 25.89 -4.15
C PHE A 125 5.25 27.10 -4.97
N TRP A 126 6.43 27.05 -5.55
CA TRP A 126 7.09 28.22 -6.15
C TRP A 126 6.26 28.92 -7.22
N ALA A 127 5.54 28.17 -8.09
CA ALA A 127 4.69 28.77 -9.11
C ALA A 127 3.42 29.42 -8.51
N PHE A 128 2.87 28.87 -7.42
CA PHE A 128 1.73 29.47 -6.75
C PHE A 128 2.13 30.74 -5.97
N ARG A 129 3.34 30.75 -5.38
CA ARG A 129 3.89 31.96 -4.78
C ARG A 129 4.04 33.10 -5.78
N ASP A 130 4.52 32.82 -7.00
CA ASP A 130 4.59 33.81 -8.08
C ASP A 130 3.20 34.35 -8.46
N VAL A 131 2.18 33.48 -8.52
CA VAL A 131 0.79 33.93 -8.74
C VAL A 131 0.29 34.80 -7.60
N ARG A 132 0.58 34.47 -6.35
CA ARG A 132 0.20 35.30 -5.19
C ARG A 132 0.82 36.69 -5.23
N GLU A 133 2.05 36.80 -5.72
CA GLU A 133 2.77 38.08 -5.85
C GLU A 133 2.31 38.88 -7.06
N LYS A 134 2.26 38.27 -8.24
CA LYS A 134 2.06 38.95 -9.54
C LYS A 134 0.63 38.95 -10.04
N LYS A 135 -0.24 38.13 -9.48
CA LYS A 135 -1.67 38.02 -9.86
C LYS A 135 -1.82 37.73 -11.35
N TRP A 136 -2.49 38.61 -12.10
CA TRP A 136 -2.71 38.51 -13.55
C TRP A 136 -1.43 38.43 -14.36
N ASP A 137 -0.36 39.05 -13.91
CA ASP A 137 0.92 39.15 -14.61
C ASP A 137 1.79 37.89 -14.42
N SER A 138 1.37 36.95 -13.56
CA SER A 138 2.08 35.71 -13.39
C SER A 138 1.98 34.83 -14.64
N PRO A 139 3.12 34.30 -15.16
CA PRO A 139 3.11 33.32 -16.24
C PRO A 139 2.57 31.94 -15.80
N TYR A 140 2.39 31.72 -14.50
CA TYR A 140 1.97 30.45 -13.91
C TYR A 140 0.51 30.41 -13.50
N LYS A 141 -0.29 31.49 -13.74
CA LYS A 141 -1.72 31.52 -13.35
C LYS A 141 -2.53 30.37 -13.94
N ASP A 142 -2.19 29.93 -15.15
CA ASP A 142 -2.87 28.81 -15.84
C ASP A 142 -2.43 27.42 -15.32
N TRP A 143 -1.45 27.35 -14.41
CA TRP A 143 -1.07 26.11 -13.76
C TRP A 143 -2.09 25.66 -12.72
N PHE A 144 -2.99 26.57 -12.36
CA PHE A 144 -4.04 26.40 -11.36
C PHE A 144 -5.38 26.80 -11.96
N HIS A 145 -6.47 26.43 -11.28
CA HIS A 145 -7.82 26.88 -11.63
C HIS A 145 -8.15 28.11 -10.80
N ILE A 146 -7.92 29.31 -11.36
CA ILE A 146 -8.00 30.60 -10.64
C ILE A 146 -9.15 31.44 -11.18
N SER A 147 -9.87 32.14 -10.30
CA SER A 147 -10.80 33.22 -10.62
C SER A 147 -10.42 34.49 -9.86
N PHE A 148 -10.17 35.57 -10.60
CA PHE A 148 -9.86 36.86 -10.00
C PHE A 148 -11.11 37.66 -9.59
N ASP A 149 -12.31 37.11 -9.84
CA ASP A 149 -13.59 37.67 -9.37
C ASP A 149 -14.00 37.17 -7.99
N GLY A 150 -13.19 36.30 -7.39
CA GLY A 150 -13.44 35.68 -6.08
C GLY A 150 -12.29 35.82 -5.10
N ASN A 151 -12.42 35.18 -3.95
CA ASN A 151 -11.39 35.12 -2.90
C ASN A 151 -11.53 33.81 -2.10
N THR A 152 -10.52 33.50 -1.30
CA THR A 152 -10.54 32.43 -0.29
C THR A 152 -10.37 33.04 1.10
N GLU A 153 -10.40 32.23 2.16
CA GLU A 153 -10.12 32.67 3.53
C GLU A 153 -8.71 33.24 3.72
N TYR A 154 -7.79 32.92 2.79
CA TYR A 154 -6.43 33.49 2.82
C TYR A 154 -6.33 34.91 2.31
N ASN A 155 -7.42 35.42 1.72
CA ASN A 155 -7.53 36.81 1.27
C ASN A 155 -6.43 37.26 0.27
N ASP A 156 -6.05 36.37 -0.64
CA ASP A 156 -5.03 36.64 -1.67
C ASP A 156 -5.52 37.58 -2.79
N GLY A 157 -6.81 37.92 -2.82
CA GLY A 157 -7.43 38.74 -3.86
C GLY A 157 -7.81 37.96 -5.12
N PHE A 158 -7.87 36.63 -5.03
CA PHE A 158 -8.44 35.74 -6.05
C PHE A 158 -8.90 34.43 -5.38
N TRP A 159 -9.85 33.74 -6.05
CA TRP A 159 -10.27 32.39 -5.70
C TRP A 159 -9.47 31.37 -6.53
N TYR A 160 -9.26 30.19 -5.96
CA TYR A 160 -8.66 29.05 -6.65
C TYR A 160 -9.30 27.73 -6.21
N GLU A 161 -9.30 26.75 -7.09
CA GLU A 161 -9.75 25.38 -6.77
C GLU A 161 -8.73 24.70 -5.85
N SER A 162 -9.22 24.01 -4.85
CA SER A 162 -8.43 23.24 -3.90
C SER A 162 -8.90 21.78 -3.84
N TRP A 163 -8.11 20.90 -3.20
CA TRP A 163 -8.55 19.54 -2.97
C TRP A 163 -9.65 19.53 -1.89
N GLU A 164 -10.87 19.10 -2.28
CA GLU A 164 -12.04 18.92 -1.39
C GLU A 164 -12.35 20.13 -0.47
N GLY A 165 -12.00 21.34 -0.90
CA GLY A 165 -12.23 22.57 -0.12
C GLY A 165 -11.11 22.92 0.86
N HIS A 166 -10.04 22.14 0.91
CA HIS A 166 -8.85 22.41 1.70
C HIS A 166 -7.95 23.41 0.96
N ASN A 167 -8.13 24.70 1.22
CA ASN A 167 -7.45 25.78 0.47
C ASN A 167 -5.93 25.85 0.74
N GLU A 168 -5.40 25.14 1.71
CA GLU A 168 -3.97 24.90 1.86
C GLU A 168 -3.40 23.97 0.78
N LEU A 169 -4.25 23.16 0.10
CA LEU A 169 -3.90 22.19 -0.93
C LEU A 169 -4.42 22.68 -2.29
N VAL A 170 -3.60 23.45 -2.98
CA VAL A 170 -3.96 24.17 -4.22
C VAL A 170 -3.98 23.18 -5.40
N LYS A 171 -5.13 23.02 -6.05
CA LYS A 171 -5.29 22.07 -7.15
C LYS A 171 -4.53 22.53 -8.39
N LEU A 172 -3.79 21.59 -8.98
CA LEU A 172 -3.06 21.79 -10.24
C LEU A 172 -3.96 21.58 -11.47
N ASN A 173 -3.73 22.38 -12.51
CA ASN A 173 -4.36 22.20 -13.80
C ASN A 173 -3.62 21.14 -14.64
N LEU A 174 -3.99 19.87 -14.48
CA LEU A 174 -3.38 18.74 -15.20
C LEU A 174 -3.71 18.69 -16.69
N GLN A 175 -4.54 19.63 -17.21
CA GLN A 175 -4.74 19.83 -18.64
C GLN A 175 -3.65 20.73 -19.25
N LYS A 176 -2.91 21.48 -18.41
CA LYS A 176 -1.82 22.35 -18.86
C LYS A 176 -0.57 21.52 -19.15
N PRO A 177 -0.06 21.47 -20.40
CA PRO A 177 1.10 20.65 -20.73
C PRO A 177 2.34 20.96 -19.90
N ALA A 178 2.58 22.24 -19.56
CA ALA A 178 3.73 22.65 -18.76
C ALA A 178 3.69 22.08 -17.33
N VAL A 179 2.50 21.92 -16.72
CA VAL A 179 2.34 21.29 -15.40
C VAL A 179 2.72 19.82 -15.46
N VAL A 180 2.17 19.11 -16.46
CA VAL A 180 2.42 17.67 -16.65
C VAL A 180 3.89 17.42 -16.96
N GLU A 181 4.51 18.24 -17.81
CA GLU A 181 5.92 18.14 -18.15
C GLU A 181 6.80 18.36 -16.91
N HIS A 182 6.49 19.36 -16.09
CA HIS A 182 7.21 19.61 -14.83
C HIS A 182 7.18 18.42 -13.90
N GLN A 183 6.01 17.77 -13.73
CA GLN A 183 5.88 16.57 -12.90
C GLN A 183 6.63 15.38 -13.51
N PHE A 184 6.55 15.18 -14.83
CA PHE A 184 7.25 14.08 -15.51
C PHE A 184 8.78 14.23 -15.45
N GLN A 185 9.30 15.45 -15.52
CA GLN A 185 10.70 15.73 -15.31
C GLN A 185 11.14 15.39 -13.88
N ALA A 186 10.32 15.72 -12.88
CA ALA A 186 10.59 15.34 -11.49
C ALA A 186 10.63 13.80 -11.33
N ILE A 187 9.65 13.08 -11.88
CA ILE A 187 9.61 11.62 -11.84
C ILE A 187 10.85 11.01 -12.53
N ARG A 188 11.26 11.55 -13.69
CA ARG A 188 12.50 11.12 -14.34
C ARG A 188 13.71 11.31 -13.42
N ALA A 189 13.82 12.47 -12.78
CA ALA A 189 14.90 12.75 -11.83
C ALA A 189 14.87 11.76 -10.64
N TRP A 190 13.68 11.40 -10.14
CA TRP A 190 13.55 10.42 -9.06
C TRP A 190 14.01 9.01 -9.47
N VAL A 191 13.66 8.60 -10.70
CA VAL A 191 14.15 7.32 -11.24
C VAL A 191 15.67 7.33 -11.41
N GLU A 192 16.23 8.42 -11.96
CA GLU A 192 17.67 8.55 -12.22
C GLU A 192 18.50 8.68 -10.93
N GLN A 193 18.02 9.45 -9.95
CA GLN A 193 18.77 9.74 -8.71
C GLN A 193 18.58 8.68 -7.64
N PHE A 194 17.36 8.16 -7.49
CA PHE A 194 16.99 7.28 -6.39
C PHE A 194 16.72 5.82 -6.82
N GLY A 195 16.61 5.57 -8.13
CA GLY A 195 16.40 4.23 -8.68
C GLY A 195 15.02 3.64 -8.37
N ILE A 196 14.00 4.46 -8.08
CA ILE A 196 12.69 4.00 -7.62
C ILE A 196 12.03 3.01 -8.58
N ASP A 197 11.21 2.12 -8.03
CA ASP A 197 10.56 1.01 -8.74
C ASP A 197 9.07 1.25 -9.00
N GLY A 198 8.51 2.27 -8.38
CA GLY A 198 7.11 2.61 -8.53
C GLY A 198 6.72 3.91 -7.85
N LEU A 199 5.47 4.29 -8.05
CA LEU A 199 4.80 5.42 -7.40
C LEU A 199 3.47 4.97 -6.79
N ARG A 200 3.19 5.41 -5.57
CA ARG A 200 1.84 5.51 -5.06
C ARG A 200 1.30 6.87 -5.49
N LEU A 201 0.16 6.90 -6.14
CA LEU A 201 -0.50 8.13 -6.57
C LEU A 201 -1.49 8.56 -5.49
N ASP A 202 -1.14 9.63 -4.81
CA ASP A 202 -2.01 10.28 -3.84
C ASP A 202 -3.32 10.71 -4.49
N VAL A 203 -4.44 10.48 -3.81
CA VAL A 203 -5.80 10.79 -4.28
C VAL A 203 -6.04 10.45 -5.76
N ALA A 204 -5.63 9.24 -6.20
CA ALA A 204 -5.72 8.83 -7.59
C ALA A 204 -7.15 8.97 -8.16
N TYR A 205 -8.17 8.89 -7.31
CA TYR A 205 -9.58 9.11 -7.69
C TYR A 205 -9.88 10.55 -8.14
N CYS A 206 -9.02 11.51 -7.82
CA CYS A 206 -9.09 12.90 -8.29
C CYS A 206 -8.31 13.14 -9.58
N LEU A 207 -7.42 12.21 -9.98
CA LEU A 207 -6.60 12.38 -11.19
C LEU A 207 -7.41 12.05 -12.45
N PRO A 208 -7.31 12.87 -13.52
CA PRO A 208 -7.92 12.53 -14.79
C PRO A 208 -7.38 11.20 -15.34
N PRO A 209 -8.21 10.28 -15.83
CA PRO A 209 -7.73 9.01 -16.41
C PRO A 209 -6.70 9.20 -17.53
N GLU A 210 -6.83 10.26 -18.32
CA GLU A 210 -5.86 10.57 -19.38
C GLU A 210 -4.49 10.95 -18.83
N TYR A 211 -4.44 11.64 -17.69
CA TYR A 211 -3.19 11.91 -16.99
C TYR A 211 -2.54 10.61 -16.55
N ILE A 212 -3.30 9.67 -15.95
CA ILE A 212 -2.78 8.37 -15.50
C ILE A 212 -2.26 7.55 -16.69
N ARG A 213 -2.95 7.54 -17.85
CA ARG A 213 -2.48 6.86 -19.06
C ARG A 213 -1.14 7.42 -19.54
N ARG A 214 -1.03 8.74 -19.61
CA ARG A 214 0.21 9.41 -20.01
C ARG A 214 1.35 9.12 -19.03
N LEU A 215 1.05 9.16 -17.73
CA LEU A 215 2.00 8.82 -16.68
C LEU A 215 2.45 7.36 -16.79
N ARG A 216 1.51 6.42 -17.02
CA ARG A 216 1.82 4.99 -17.21
C ARG A 216 2.76 4.77 -18.39
N ALA A 217 2.44 5.34 -19.55
CA ALA A 217 3.28 5.23 -20.74
C ALA A 217 4.67 5.84 -20.53
N PHE A 218 4.74 6.99 -19.86
CA PHE A 218 5.99 7.68 -19.55
C PHE A 218 6.87 6.84 -18.62
N THR A 219 6.34 6.35 -17.50
CA THR A 219 7.11 5.58 -16.51
C THR A 219 7.57 4.23 -17.03
N GLN A 220 6.75 3.54 -17.85
CA GLN A 220 7.17 2.32 -18.53
C GLN A 220 8.29 2.56 -19.57
N GLY A 221 8.33 3.74 -20.17
CA GLY A 221 9.44 4.16 -21.02
C GLY A 221 10.74 4.39 -20.25
N LEU A 222 10.69 4.72 -18.95
CA LEU A 222 11.87 4.84 -18.09
C LEU A 222 12.32 3.48 -17.54
N LYS A 223 11.35 2.66 -17.09
CA LYS A 223 11.59 1.36 -16.47
C LYS A 223 10.40 0.44 -16.78
N PRO A 224 10.57 -0.63 -17.59
CA PRO A 224 9.46 -1.44 -18.09
C PRO A 224 8.58 -2.08 -17.01
N ASP A 225 9.17 -2.41 -15.84
CA ASP A 225 8.49 -3.01 -14.70
C ASP A 225 8.07 -1.99 -13.63
N PHE A 226 8.02 -0.69 -13.98
CA PHE A 226 7.62 0.38 -13.07
C PHE A 226 6.14 0.26 -12.68
N VAL A 227 5.83 0.31 -11.39
CA VAL A 227 4.48 0.15 -10.87
C VAL A 227 3.84 1.51 -10.55
N LEU A 228 2.60 1.69 -10.96
CA LEU A 228 1.71 2.74 -10.47
C LEU A 228 0.66 2.10 -9.54
N LEU A 229 0.67 2.51 -8.28
CA LEU A 229 -0.27 2.13 -7.23
C LEU A 229 -1.18 3.33 -6.94
N GLY A 230 -2.46 3.27 -7.29
CA GLY A 230 -3.40 4.38 -7.05
C GLY A 230 -4.02 4.31 -5.67
N GLU A 231 -4.06 5.43 -4.96
CA GLU A 231 -4.93 5.53 -3.80
C GLU A 231 -6.37 5.77 -4.24
N THR A 232 -7.26 4.84 -3.85
CA THR A 232 -8.70 4.94 -4.10
C THR A 232 -9.45 4.57 -2.83
N LEU A 233 -10.40 5.40 -2.41
CA LEU A 233 -11.11 5.21 -1.15
C LEU A 233 -12.39 4.38 -1.33
N HIS A 234 -13.10 4.56 -2.42
CA HIS A 234 -14.40 3.94 -2.68
C HIS A 234 -14.74 3.93 -4.18
N GLY A 235 -15.81 3.25 -4.54
CA GLY A 235 -16.29 3.17 -5.93
C GLY A 235 -15.79 1.93 -6.66
N ASP A 236 -15.95 1.94 -7.98
CA ASP A 236 -15.45 0.86 -8.83
C ASP A 236 -13.98 1.11 -9.18
N TYR A 237 -13.09 0.29 -8.65
CA TYR A 237 -11.64 0.40 -8.81
C TYR A 237 -11.18 0.25 -10.27
N ASN A 238 -11.97 -0.40 -11.13
CA ASN A 238 -11.66 -0.51 -12.57
C ASN A 238 -11.60 0.84 -13.28
N ARG A 239 -12.10 1.93 -12.67
CA ARG A 239 -11.95 3.29 -13.19
C ARG A 239 -10.52 3.80 -13.19
N TRP A 240 -9.71 3.30 -12.27
CA TRP A 240 -8.33 3.76 -12.02
C TRP A 240 -7.29 2.67 -12.24
N MET A 241 -7.71 1.42 -12.42
CA MET A 241 -6.85 0.26 -12.55
C MET A 241 -7.09 -0.45 -13.89
N GLY A 242 -6.01 -0.86 -14.54
CA GLY A 242 -6.06 -1.59 -15.80
C GLY A 242 -4.74 -1.53 -16.56
N PRO A 243 -4.67 -2.12 -17.76
CA PRO A 243 -3.43 -2.20 -18.54
C PRO A 243 -2.78 -0.85 -18.84
N GLU A 244 -3.60 0.20 -19.03
CA GLU A 244 -3.13 1.54 -19.37
C GLU A 244 -3.22 2.53 -18.18
N LEU A 245 -3.71 2.09 -17.02
CA LEU A 245 -3.93 2.89 -15.83
C LEU A 245 -2.99 2.45 -14.70
N CYS A 246 -3.39 2.64 -13.45
CA CYS A 246 -2.65 2.08 -12.32
C CYS A 246 -2.58 0.55 -12.43
N TYR A 247 -1.46 -0.03 -12.03
CA TYR A 247 -1.32 -1.47 -11.95
C TYR A 247 -2.18 -2.06 -10.83
N SER A 248 -2.23 -1.38 -9.72
CA SER A 248 -2.98 -1.73 -8.52
C SER A 248 -3.56 -0.48 -7.87
N VAL A 249 -4.51 -0.69 -6.98
CA VAL A 249 -5.08 0.37 -6.13
C VAL A 249 -5.23 -0.13 -4.69
N THR A 250 -5.39 0.81 -3.74
CA THR A 250 -5.65 0.51 -2.33
C THR A 250 -7.04 -0.09 -2.13
N ASN A 251 -7.13 -1.17 -1.34
CA ASN A 251 -8.38 -1.88 -1.08
C ASN A 251 -9.04 -1.42 0.23
N TYR A 252 -9.58 -0.22 0.24
CA TYR A 252 -10.27 0.35 1.40
C TYR A 252 -11.55 -0.40 1.78
N GLU A 253 -12.20 -1.08 0.84
CA GLU A 253 -13.36 -1.92 1.15
C GLU A 253 -12.97 -3.09 2.05
N CYS A 254 -11.91 -3.83 1.68
CA CYS A 254 -11.41 -4.91 2.54
C CYS A 254 -10.80 -4.36 3.84
N TYR A 255 -10.10 -3.22 3.81
CA TYR A 255 -9.62 -2.57 5.04
C TYR A 255 -10.74 -2.43 6.07
N LYS A 256 -11.89 -1.89 5.68
CA LYS A 256 -13.04 -1.75 6.59
C LYS A 256 -13.50 -3.11 7.11
N GLY A 257 -13.64 -4.12 6.23
CA GLY A 257 -14.05 -5.47 6.60
C GLY A 257 -13.06 -6.18 7.53
N LEU A 258 -11.75 -5.94 7.36
CA LEU A 258 -10.67 -6.57 8.13
C LEU A 258 -10.71 -6.24 9.63
N TRP A 259 -11.19 -5.08 10.03
CA TRP A 259 -11.35 -4.75 11.44
C TRP A 259 -12.80 -4.86 11.93
N SER A 260 -13.80 -4.44 11.13
CA SER A 260 -15.19 -4.41 11.56
C SER A 260 -15.78 -5.81 11.73
N SER A 261 -15.35 -6.78 10.91
CA SER A 261 -15.79 -8.17 11.05
C SER A 261 -15.39 -8.80 12.38
N PHE A 262 -14.19 -8.49 12.87
CA PHE A 262 -13.73 -8.94 14.19
C PHE A 262 -14.46 -8.21 15.32
N ASN A 263 -14.62 -6.88 15.22
CA ASN A 263 -15.29 -6.10 16.26
C ASN A 263 -16.78 -6.45 16.41
N SER A 264 -17.46 -6.74 15.30
CA SER A 264 -18.87 -7.16 15.30
C SER A 264 -19.05 -8.67 15.48
N MET A 265 -17.97 -9.45 15.51
CA MET A 265 -17.99 -10.92 15.48
C MET A 265 -18.85 -11.43 14.32
N ASN A 266 -18.63 -10.88 13.11
CA ASN A 266 -19.38 -11.19 11.90
C ASN A 266 -18.46 -11.31 10.69
N LEU A 267 -17.79 -12.47 10.55
CA LEU A 267 -16.87 -12.74 9.44
C LEU A 267 -17.56 -12.82 8.07
N PHE A 268 -18.90 -12.87 8.02
CA PHE A 268 -19.64 -12.76 6.75
C PHE A 268 -19.34 -11.44 6.03
N GLU A 269 -19.07 -10.35 6.75
CA GLU A 269 -18.79 -9.05 6.14
C GLU A 269 -17.54 -9.11 5.24
N ILE A 270 -16.40 -9.49 5.79
CA ILE A 270 -15.14 -9.56 5.01
C ILE A 270 -15.19 -10.67 3.96
N CYS A 271 -15.72 -11.84 4.28
CA CYS A 271 -15.84 -12.95 3.34
C CYS A 271 -16.77 -12.62 2.17
N HIS A 272 -17.83 -11.82 2.38
CA HIS A 272 -18.67 -11.32 1.30
C HIS A 272 -17.91 -10.36 0.38
N SER A 273 -17.15 -9.40 0.94
CA SER A 273 -16.32 -8.49 0.16
C SER A 273 -15.28 -9.25 -0.67
N LEU A 274 -14.61 -10.24 -0.08
CA LEU A 274 -13.63 -11.08 -0.79
C LEU A 274 -14.27 -11.91 -1.92
N ALA A 275 -15.44 -12.52 -1.68
CA ALA A 275 -16.17 -13.27 -2.70
C ALA A 275 -16.62 -12.35 -3.85
N ARG A 276 -17.09 -11.15 -3.55
CA ARG A 276 -17.52 -10.16 -4.54
C ARG A 276 -16.34 -9.64 -5.38
N GLN A 277 -15.19 -9.46 -4.76
CA GLN A 277 -14.00 -8.92 -5.44
C GLN A 277 -13.21 -10.00 -6.20
N PHE A 278 -13.05 -11.20 -5.64
CA PHE A 278 -12.09 -12.21 -6.10
C PHE A 278 -12.69 -13.62 -6.28
N GLY A 279 -13.98 -13.78 -6.10
CA GLY A 279 -14.66 -15.08 -6.17
C GLY A 279 -14.61 -15.74 -7.57
N PRO A 280 -15.14 -16.96 -7.69
CA PRO A 280 -15.12 -17.70 -8.95
C PRO A 280 -16.16 -17.22 -9.97
N GLU A 281 -17.16 -16.48 -9.54
CA GLU A 281 -18.33 -16.12 -10.32
C GLU A 281 -17.99 -15.16 -11.49
N GLN A 282 -18.83 -15.16 -12.54
CA GLN A 282 -18.61 -14.28 -13.70
C GLN A 282 -18.78 -12.79 -13.38
N TRP A 283 -19.58 -12.46 -12.38
CA TRP A 283 -19.83 -11.07 -11.94
C TRP A 283 -18.77 -10.53 -10.97
N THR A 284 -17.74 -11.30 -10.67
CA THR A 284 -16.64 -10.89 -9.78
C THR A 284 -15.92 -9.67 -10.32
N LEU A 285 -15.71 -8.66 -9.47
CA LEU A 285 -15.28 -7.32 -9.89
C LEU A 285 -13.81 -7.24 -10.29
N TYR A 286 -12.91 -7.87 -9.52
CA TYR A 286 -11.46 -7.69 -9.64
C TYR A 286 -10.72 -9.03 -9.76
N LYS A 287 -11.27 -9.94 -10.52
CA LYS A 287 -10.71 -11.28 -10.72
C LYS A 287 -9.30 -11.19 -11.31
N GLY A 288 -8.32 -11.78 -10.61
CA GLY A 288 -6.91 -11.76 -11.02
C GLY A 288 -6.19 -10.44 -10.77
N ALA A 289 -6.82 -9.43 -10.17
CA ALA A 289 -6.16 -8.21 -9.74
C ALA A 289 -5.46 -8.38 -8.40
N HIS A 290 -4.32 -7.71 -8.23
CA HIS A 290 -3.51 -7.71 -7.01
C HIS A 290 -3.65 -6.36 -6.31
N LEU A 291 -4.77 -6.18 -5.58
CA LEU A 291 -5.03 -4.93 -4.84
C LEU A 291 -4.15 -4.84 -3.60
N LEU A 292 -3.75 -3.61 -3.23
CA LEU A 292 -3.02 -3.38 -1.99
C LEU A 292 -3.94 -3.55 -0.78
N GLY A 293 -3.74 -4.62 -0.01
CA GLY A 293 -4.41 -4.85 1.27
C GLY A 293 -3.61 -4.26 2.44
N PHE A 294 -4.30 -3.75 3.45
CA PHE A 294 -3.67 -3.17 4.65
C PHE A 294 -4.63 -3.21 5.84
N LEU A 295 -4.10 -3.20 7.05
CA LEU A 295 -4.87 -3.10 8.29
C LEU A 295 -4.95 -1.67 8.82
N ASP A 296 -3.92 -0.89 8.57
CA ASP A 296 -3.83 0.54 8.85
C ASP A 296 -2.79 1.22 7.95
N ASN A 297 -2.78 2.54 7.99
CA ASN A 297 -1.82 3.39 7.32
C ASN A 297 -1.72 4.75 8.04
N HIS A 298 -1.06 5.73 7.41
CA HIS A 298 -0.84 7.06 7.96
C HIS A 298 -2.10 7.95 8.07
N ASP A 299 -3.25 7.51 7.52
CA ASP A 299 -4.50 8.29 7.45
C ASP A 299 -5.65 7.67 8.22
N VAL A 300 -5.48 6.48 8.79
CA VAL A 300 -6.52 5.79 9.54
C VAL A 300 -6.05 5.39 10.94
N THR A 301 -7.00 5.17 11.84
CA THR A 301 -6.71 4.66 13.20
C THR A 301 -5.86 3.39 13.12
N ARG A 302 -4.81 3.31 13.94
CA ARG A 302 -3.94 2.15 14.05
C ARG A 302 -4.75 0.89 14.38
N ILE A 303 -4.41 -0.24 13.77
CA ILE A 303 -5.19 -1.48 13.94
C ILE A 303 -5.26 -1.93 15.40
N ALA A 304 -4.19 -1.74 16.18
CA ALA A 304 -4.18 -2.06 17.60
C ALA A 304 -5.18 -1.25 18.41
N SER A 305 -5.44 0.03 18.01
CA SER A 305 -6.46 0.89 18.61
C SER A 305 -7.86 0.65 18.02
N GLN A 306 -7.95 0.14 16.79
CA GLN A 306 -9.20 -0.07 16.08
C GLN A 306 -9.94 -1.33 16.56
N LEU A 307 -9.18 -2.39 16.92
CA LEU A 307 -9.75 -3.65 17.40
C LEU A 307 -10.16 -3.54 18.85
N THR A 308 -11.40 -3.97 19.16
CA THR A 308 -11.95 -3.99 20.52
C THR A 308 -11.44 -5.16 21.36
N ASN A 309 -10.97 -6.23 20.72
CA ASN A 309 -10.35 -7.38 21.37
C ASN A 309 -8.92 -7.57 20.86
N PRO A 310 -7.88 -7.36 21.72
CA PRO A 310 -6.49 -7.51 21.31
C PRO A 310 -6.11 -8.90 20.77
N ALA A 311 -6.83 -9.96 21.17
CA ALA A 311 -6.63 -11.33 20.66
C ALA A 311 -6.92 -11.45 19.15
N HIS A 312 -7.65 -10.51 18.58
CA HIS A 312 -7.94 -10.48 17.15
C HIS A 312 -6.80 -9.87 16.30
N LEU A 313 -5.84 -9.18 16.91
CA LEU A 313 -4.77 -8.51 16.16
C LEU A 313 -3.92 -9.50 15.33
N PRO A 314 -3.42 -10.62 15.87
CA PRO A 314 -2.74 -11.63 15.06
C PRO A 314 -3.63 -12.24 13.96
N LEU A 315 -4.93 -12.42 14.25
CA LEU A 315 -5.89 -12.98 13.29
C LEU A 315 -6.18 -12.03 12.13
N ALA A 316 -6.24 -10.73 12.39
CA ALA A 316 -6.38 -9.72 11.34
C ALA A 316 -5.19 -9.77 10.36
N TYR A 317 -3.95 -9.91 10.87
CA TYR A 317 -2.77 -10.13 10.04
C TYR A 317 -2.85 -11.46 9.28
N ALA A 318 -3.25 -12.55 9.92
CA ALA A 318 -3.44 -13.83 9.23
C ALA A 318 -4.49 -13.73 8.11
N LEU A 319 -5.56 -12.98 8.31
CA LEU A 319 -6.53 -12.75 7.24
C LEU A 319 -5.94 -11.89 6.11
N LEU A 320 -5.21 -10.82 6.43
CA LEU A 320 -4.56 -9.95 5.45
C LEU A 320 -3.57 -10.71 4.55
N PHE A 321 -2.69 -11.53 5.12
CA PHE A 321 -1.71 -12.29 4.36
C PHE A 321 -2.28 -13.51 3.64
N GLY A 322 -3.43 -14.02 4.08
CA GLY A 322 -4.12 -15.16 3.48
C GLY A 322 -5.09 -14.79 2.34
N MET A 323 -5.65 -13.58 2.36
CA MET A 323 -6.61 -13.12 1.34
C MET A 323 -5.91 -12.77 0.02
N PRO A 324 -6.65 -12.66 -1.13
CA PRO A 324 -6.09 -12.15 -2.37
C PRO A 324 -5.60 -10.70 -2.26
N GLY A 325 -4.49 -10.41 -2.92
CA GLY A 325 -3.90 -9.07 -3.01
C GLY A 325 -2.47 -9.03 -2.49
N VAL A 326 -1.92 -7.84 -2.38
CA VAL A 326 -0.57 -7.54 -1.90
C VAL A 326 -0.66 -6.99 -0.48
N PRO A 327 -0.15 -7.70 0.53
CA PRO A 327 -0.24 -7.24 1.91
C PRO A 327 0.75 -6.10 2.19
N ALA A 328 0.28 -5.08 2.91
CA ALA A 328 1.10 -3.99 3.41
C ALA A 328 1.07 -3.93 4.94
N VAL A 329 2.23 -3.69 5.54
CA VAL A 329 2.42 -3.45 6.97
C VAL A 329 2.90 -2.01 7.14
N TYR A 330 2.20 -1.23 7.96
CA TYR A 330 2.59 0.13 8.28
C TYR A 330 3.53 0.15 9.47
N TYR A 331 4.60 0.96 9.43
CA TYR A 331 5.65 0.96 10.45
C TYR A 331 5.10 1.07 11.87
N GLY A 332 5.56 0.20 12.74
CA GLY A 332 5.15 0.12 14.14
C GLY A 332 3.91 -0.74 14.40
N SER A 333 3.07 -0.99 13.40
CA SER A 333 1.89 -1.83 13.58
C SER A 333 2.25 -3.29 13.80
N GLU A 334 3.41 -3.74 13.32
CA GLU A 334 3.91 -5.11 13.52
C GLU A 334 4.33 -5.43 14.95
N TRP A 335 4.41 -4.43 15.83
CA TRP A 335 4.52 -4.64 17.28
C TRP A 335 3.39 -3.97 18.07
N GLY A 336 2.32 -3.53 17.37
CA GLY A 336 1.08 -3.06 17.98
C GLY A 336 1.11 -1.63 18.48
N ILE A 337 1.80 -0.70 17.78
CA ILE A 337 1.70 0.73 18.10
C ILE A 337 0.23 1.17 18.03
N GLU A 338 -0.21 1.85 19.07
CA GLU A 338 -1.53 2.47 19.17
C GLU A 338 -1.54 3.88 18.60
N GLY A 339 -2.69 4.31 18.11
CA GLY A 339 -2.93 5.66 17.60
C GLY A 339 -4.34 5.79 17.04
N VAL A 340 -5.03 6.86 17.40
CA VAL A 340 -6.43 7.11 16.99
C VAL A 340 -6.48 8.34 16.10
N LYS A 341 -7.18 8.23 14.97
CA LYS A 341 -7.48 9.37 14.10
C LYS A 341 -8.46 10.31 14.79
N GLY A 342 -8.10 11.59 14.87
CA GLY A 342 -8.96 12.62 15.47
C GLY A 342 -8.17 13.65 16.28
N GLY A 343 -8.87 14.61 16.87
CA GLY A 343 -8.24 15.63 17.72
C GLY A 343 -7.49 16.75 16.98
N GLY A 344 -7.70 16.87 15.66
CA GLY A 344 -7.15 17.97 14.84
C GLY A 344 -5.71 17.76 14.35
N THR A 345 -5.04 16.66 14.76
CA THR A 345 -3.72 16.28 14.24
C THR A 345 -3.65 14.77 14.04
N ASP A 346 -2.91 14.33 13.02
CA ASP A 346 -2.65 12.90 12.76
C ASP A 346 -1.34 12.42 13.43
N THR A 347 -0.80 13.17 14.36
CA THR A 347 0.50 12.87 15.00
C THR A 347 0.52 11.49 15.66
N SER A 348 -0.59 11.07 16.28
CA SER A 348 -0.71 9.74 16.89
C SER A 348 -0.62 8.60 15.86
N LEU A 349 -0.98 8.86 14.61
CA LEU A 349 -0.89 7.89 13.51
C LEU A 349 0.53 7.82 12.94
N ARG A 350 1.34 8.87 13.15
CA ARG A 350 2.63 9.13 12.51
C ARG A 350 3.74 9.36 13.54
N PRO A 351 3.87 8.49 14.59
CA PRO A 351 4.80 8.73 15.70
C PRO A 351 6.26 8.65 15.25
N GLU A 352 7.13 9.39 15.96
CA GLU A 352 8.56 9.15 15.86
C GLU A 352 8.92 7.78 16.45
N VAL A 353 9.80 7.05 15.75
CA VAL A 353 10.35 5.77 16.19
C VAL A 353 11.85 5.77 15.91
N GLU A 354 12.66 5.71 16.95
CA GLU A 354 14.12 5.71 16.80
C GLU A 354 14.63 4.37 16.26
N THR A 355 14.15 3.27 16.85
CA THR A 355 14.56 1.91 16.49
C THR A 355 13.35 0.99 16.44
N PRO A 356 13.31 0.05 15.48
CA PRO A 356 12.22 -0.93 15.42
C PRO A 356 12.28 -1.92 16.58
N VAL A 357 11.11 -2.41 17.00
CA VAL A 357 10.96 -3.39 18.06
C VAL A 357 10.60 -4.74 17.46
N TRP A 358 11.15 -5.83 18.04
CA TRP A 358 10.81 -7.19 17.64
C TRP A 358 10.06 -7.90 18.77
N THR A 359 8.78 -8.19 18.54
CA THR A 359 7.89 -8.85 19.51
C THR A 359 7.43 -10.21 18.98
N GLU A 360 6.62 -10.92 19.78
CA GLU A 360 5.96 -12.16 19.34
C GLU A 360 5.01 -11.90 18.14
N LEU A 361 4.32 -10.75 18.10
CA LEU A 361 3.49 -10.35 16.97
C LEU A 361 4.35 -10.14 15.72
N THR A 362 5.50 -9.46 15.84
CA THR A 362 6.44 -9.25 14.71
C THR A 362 6.94 -10.60 14.17
N ASP A 363 7.29 -11.54 15.06
CA ASP A 363 7.72 -12.89 14.67
C ASP A 363 6.60 -13.66 13.95
N TYR A 364 5.37 -13.53 14.44
CA TYR A 364 4.20 -14.13 13.80
C TYR A 364 3.96 -13.55 12.40
N ILE A 365 4.00 -12.22 12.23
CA ILE A 365 3.86 -11.57 10.93
C ILE A 365 4.97 -12.00 9.96
N ALA A 366 6.20 -12.16 10.45
CA ALA A 366 7.30 -12.66 9.63
C ALA A 366 7.02 -14.08 9.09
N LYS A 367 6.41 -14.96 9.90
CA LYS A 367 5.96 -16.30 9.45
C LYS A 367 4.85 -16.22 8.41
N LEU A 368 3.88 -15.31 8.59
CA LEU A 368 2.82 -15.07 7.60
C LEU A 368 3.39 -14.56 6.27
N ALA A 369 4.34 -13.61 6.32
CA ALA A 369 5.02 -13.09 5.14
C ALA A 369 5.81 -14.19 4.40
N ALA A 370 6.51 -15.06 5.15
CA ALA A 370 7.21 -16.20 4.58
C ALA A 370 6.24 -17.18 3.91
N ALA A 371 5.14 -17.54 4.57
CA ALA A 371 4.10 -18.40 4.02
C ALA A 371 3.48 -17.82 2.74
N HIS A 372 3.14 -16.52 2.75
CA HIS A 372 2.58 -15.81 1.59
C HIS A 372 3.54 -15.88 0.39
N ARG A 373 4.80 -15.49 0.57
CA ARG A 373 5.78 -15.40 -0.52
C ARG A 373 6.21 -16.75 -1.08
N GLN A 374 6.12 -17.83 -0.30
CA GLN A 374 6.48 -19.18 -0.74
C GLN A 374 5.35 -19.90 -1.47
N SER A 375 4.12 -19.41 -1.38
CA SER A 375 2.93 -20.05 -1.94
C SER A 375 2.42 -19.34 -3.18
N THR A 376 2.46 -20.02 -4.32
CA THR A 376 1.82 -19.56 -5.56
C THR A 376 0.32 -19.38 -5.38
N ALA A 377 -0.32 -20.26 -4.59
CA ALA A 377 -1.74 -20.15 -4.29
C ALA A 377 -2.06 -18.86 -3.48
N LEU A 378 -1.24 -18.48 -2.49
CA LEU A 378 -1.47 -17.26 -1.72
C LEU A 378 -1.18 -15.98 -2.53
N CYS A 379 -0.17 -16.00 -3.41
CA CYS A 379 0.15 -14.86 -4.27
C CYS A 379 -0.87 -14.68 -5.40
N TYR A 380 -1.22 -15.76 -6.14
CA TYR A 380 -1.96 -15.68 -7.41
C TYR A 380 -3.33 -16.38 -7.39
N GLY A 381 -3.63 -17.15 -6.35
CA GLY A 381 -4.81 -18.00 -6.30
C GLY A 381 -6.12 -17.21 -6.27
N GLY A 382 -7.16 -17.79 -6.86
CA GLY A 382 -8.54 -17.34 -6.71
C GLY A 382 -9.02 -17.47 -5.26
N TYR A 383 -10.24 -17.07 -5.01
CA TYR A 383 -10.88 -17.11 -3.69
C TYR A 383 -12.18 -17.92 -3.74
N ARG A 384 -12.38 -18.82 -2.76
CA ARG A 384 -13.64 -19.56 -2.59
C ARG A 384 -13.90 -19.86 -1.12
N ASN A 385 -15.08 -19.51 -0.61
CA ASN A 385 -15.50 -19.89 0.74
C ASN A 385 -15.69 -21.41 0.84
N VAL A 386 -15.22 -22.01 1.95
CA VAL A 386 -15.39 -23.43 2.28
C VAL A 386 -16.25 -23.59 3.53
N VAL A 387 -15.91 -22.91 4.62
CA VAL A 387 -16.71 -22.83 5.85
C VAL A 387 -16.87 -21.37 6.21
N LEU A 388 -18.08 -20.97 6.56
CA LEU A 388 -18.37 -19.60 6.98
C LEU A 388 -19.43 -19.58 8.06
N THR A 389 -19.08 -19.02 9.20
CA THR A 389 -19.98 -18.70 10.32
C THR A 389 -19.73 -17.25 10.76
N ASN A 390 -20.42 -16.78 11.76
CA ASN A 390 -20.14 -15.46 12.32
C ASN A 390 -18.72 -15.31 12.87
N ARG A 391 -18.13 -16.40 13.37
CA ARG A 391 -16.89 -16.38 14.16
C ARG A 391 -15.76 -17.21 13.56
N GLN A 392 -16.04 -18.05 12.57
CA GLN A 392 -15.06 -18.88 11.88
C GLN A 392 -15.20 -18.72 10.38
N CYS A 393 -14.06 -18.72 9.69
CA CYS A 393 -14.04 -18.87 8.24
C CYS A 393 -12.91 -19.80 7.80
N ILE A 394 -13.22 -20.59 6.77
CA ILE A 394 -12.20 -21.31 5.98
C ILE A 394 -12.47 -20.99 4.53
N PHE A 395 -11.45 -20.50 3.84
CA PHE A 395 -11.52 -20.23 2.41
C PHE A 395 -10.34 -20.83 1.67
N GLU A 396 -10.56 -21.17 0.42
CA GLU A 396 -9.55 -21.73 -0.46
C GLU A 396 -8.88 -20.65 -1.30
N ARG A 397 -7.57 -20.76 -1.41
CA ARG A 397 -6.73 -20.12 -2.42
C ARG A 397 -6.16 -21.22 -3.32
N ALA A 398 -6.28 -21.09 -4.64
CA ALA A 398 -5.82 -22.12 -5.57
C ALA A 398 -5.24 -21.51 -6.84
N ALA A 399 -4.02 -21.94 -7.22
CA ALA A 399 -3.32 -21.56 -8.44
C ALA A 399 -2.28 -22.63 -8.83
N GLU A 400 -2.14 -22.89 -10.13
CA GLU A 400 -1.05 -23.71 -10.73
C GLU A 400 -0.80 -25.08 -10.03
N GLY A 401 -1.89 -25.77 -9.63
CA GLY A 401 -1.80 -27.07 -8.97
C GLY A 401 -1.45 -27.04 -7.49
N GLU A 402 -1.36 -25.87 -6.90
CA GLU A 402 -1.28 -25.65 -5.46
C GLU A 402 -2.64 -25.21 -4.89
N ARG A 403 -2.99 -25.70 -3.71
CA ARG A 403 -4.19 -25.33 -2.97
C ARG A 403 -3.81 -25.08 -1.51
N VAL A 404 -4.28 -23.95 -0.96
CA VAL A 404 -4.12 -23.60 0.44
C VAL A 404 -5.49 -23.27 1.02
N LEU A 405 -5.84 -23.86 2.16
CA LEU A 405 -6.99 -23.48 2.95
C LEU A 405 -6.52 -22.54 4.06
N VAL A 406 -7.03 -21.31 4.05
CA VAL A 406 -6.84 -20.34 5.13
C VAL A 406 -7.99 -20.50 6.11
N ALA A 407 -7.69 -20.91 7.35
CA ALA A 407 -8.67 -21.16 8.39
C ALA A 407 -8.48 -20.20 9.55
N ILE A 408 -9.55 -19.59 10.04
CA ILE A 408 -9.55 -18.61 11.13
C ILE A 408 -10.67 -18.93 12.11
N ASN A 409 -10.34 -18.96 13.40
CA ASN A 409 -11.29 -18.97 14.50
C ASN A 409 -11.12 -17.69 15.34
N ALA A 410 -12.10 -16.79 15.27
CA ALA A 410 -12.12 -15.54 16.01
C ALA A 410 -12.78 -15.69 17.40
N ASP A 411 -13.32 -16.87 17.73
CA ASP A 411 -13.99 -17.12 19.02
C ASP A 411 -12.97 -17.45 20.13
N SER A 412 -13.38 -17.18 21.36
CA SER A 412 -12.74 -17.67 22.60
C SER A 412 -12.99 -19.14 22.89
N GLN A 413 -13.80 -19.83 22.08
CA GLN A 413 -14.10 -21.25 22.19
C GLN A 413 -13.48 -22.01 21.00
N PRO A 414 -13.04 -23.26 21.21
CA PRO A 414 -12.62 -24.13 20.11
C PRO A 414 -13.82 -24.43 19.19
N TYR A 415 -13.50 -24.66 17.92
CA TYR A 415 -14.49 -25.03 16.92
C TYR A 415 -13.97 -26.18 16.05
N THR A 416 -14.76 -27.24 15.88
CA THR A 416 -14.42 -28.33 14.97
C THR A 416 -15.17 -28.13 13.65
N ALA A 417 -14.41 -27.84 12.60
CA ALA A 417 -14.96 -27.66 11.26
C ALA A 417 -15.09 -29.03 10.57
N HIS A 418 -16.27 -29.30 9.99
CA HIS A 418 -16.53 -30.49 9.15
C HIS A 418 -16.79 -30.02 7.72
N PHE A 419 -15.94 -30.42 6.80
CA PHE A 419 -16.05 -30.07 5.38
C PHE A 419 -15.25 -31.09 4.52
N ASP A 420 -15.54 -31.16 3.24
CA ASP A 420 -14.73 -31.92 2.31
C ASP A 420 -13.54 -31.07 1.84
N ALA A 421 -12.35 -31.43 2.29
CA ALA A 421 -11.11 -30.78 1.87
C ALA A 421 -10.66 -31.24 0.48
N GLY A 422 -11.21 -32.34 -0.05
CA GLY A 422 -10.78 -32.93 -1.32
C GLY A 422 -9.41 -33.63 -1.24
N CYS A 423 -8.82 -33.76 -0.04
CA CYS A 423 -7.63 -34.55 0.26
C CYS A 423 -7.61 -34.94 1.74
N GLY A 424 -6.78 -35.92 2.13
CA GLY A 424 -6.71 -36.41 3.52
C GLY A 424 -5.78 -35.57 4.39
N ARG A 425 -4.77 -34.92 3.82
CA ARG A 425 -3.68 -34.28 4.61
C ARG A 425 -3.25 -32.94 4.03
N ALA A 426 -2.65 -32.13 4.89
CA ALA A 426 -2.02 -30.85 4.55
C ALA A 426 -0.81 -30.61 5.47
N VAL A 427 -0.03 -29.59 5.11
CA VAL A 427 0.99 -28.99 6.00
C VAL A 427 0.59 -27.54 6.26
N ASP A 428 0.59 -27.13 7.52
CA ASP A 428 0.38 -25.73 7.88
C ASP A 428 1.62 -24.90 7.55
N LEU A 429 1.50 -23.96 6.63
CA LEU A 429 2.62 -23.11 6.17
C LEU A 429 3.15 -22.15 7.25
N ILE A 430 2.34 -21.86 8.30
CA ILE A 430 2.75 -20.96 9.40
C ILE A 430 3.66 -21.69 10.38
N THR A 431 3.34 -22.95 10.67
CA THR A 431 4.02 -23.72 11.73
C THR A 431 4.88 -24.88 11.22
N GLY A 432 4.66 -25.31 9.96
CA GLY A 432 5.26 -26.52 9.37
C GLY A 432 4.66 -27.83 9.90
N GLN A 433 3.59 -27.76 10.71
CA GLN A 433 3.00 -28.97 11.29
C GLN A 433 2.05 -29.66 10.29
N PRO A 434 2.03 -31.01 10.28
CA PRO A 434 1.06 -31.75 9.47
C PRO A 434 -0.35 -31.60 10.04
N HIS A 435 -1.35 -31.61 9.15
CA HIS A 435 -2.76 -31.60 9.49
C HIS A 435 -3.48 -32.75 8.78
N ASP A 436 -4.36 -33.44 9.49
CA ASP A 436 -5.22 -34.53 8.97
C ASP A 436 -6.68 -34.05 9.03
N PHE A 437 -7.39 -34.14 7.89
CA PHE A 437 -8.78 -33.74 7.78
C PHE A 437 -9.77 -34.83 8.23
N GLY A 438 -9.28 -36.04 8.56
CA GLY A 438 -10.11 -37.15 9.04
C GLY A 438 -10.75 -36.83 10.40
N GLY A 439 -12.09 -36.92 10.48
CA GLY A 439 -12.80 -36.66 11.73
C GLY A 439 -13.15 -35.20 12.01
N GLY A 440 -12.76 -34.29 11.14
CA GLY A 440 -12.96 -32.84 11.27
C GLY A 440 -11.65 -32.10 11.66
N SER A 441 -11.65 -30.79 11.45
CA SER A 441 -10.50 -29.91 11.74
C SER A 441 -10.77 -29.06 12.97
N GLU A 442 -10.02 -29.31 14.04
CA GLU A 442 -10.13 -28.50 15.25
C GLU A 442 -9.42 -27.15 15.07
N LEU A 443 -10.12 -26.08 15.33
CA LEU A 443 -9.63 -24.71 15.39
C LEU A 443 -9.62 -24.26 16.85
N PRO A 444 -8.47 -24.20 17.53
CA PRO A 444 -8.37 -23.67 18.89
C PRO A 444 -8.91 -22.23 18.98
N PRO A 445 -9.19 -21.73 20.21
CA PRO A 445 -9.57 -20.33 20.40
C PRO A 445 -8.55 -19.37 19.79
N TYR A 446 -9.01 -18.32 19.08
CA TYR A 446 -8.17 -17.28 18.51
C TYR A 446 -7.01 -17.82 17.67
N SER A 447 -7.29 -18.73 16.73
CA SER A 447 -6.28 -19.41 15.92
C SER A 447 -6.41 -19.15 14.43
N ALA A 448 -5.32 -19.27 13.71
CA ALA A 448 -5.28 -19.24 12.27
C ALA A 448 -4.28 -20.27 11.72
N PHE A 449 -4.62 -20.86 10.57
CA PHE A 449 -3.82 -21.87 9.87
C PHE A 449 -3.85 -21.63 8.37
N TYR A 450 -2.74 -21.97 7.69
CA TYR A 450 -2.61 -21.99 6.22
C TYR A 450 -2.28 -23.41 5.79
N TRP A 451 -3.29 -24.23 5.60
CA TRP A 451 -3.14 -25.63 5.23
C TRP A 451 -2.87 -25.79 3.74
N GLN A 452 -1.61 -26.00 3.38
CA GLN A 452 -1.21 -26.38 2.02
C GLN A 452 -1.52 -27.86 1.83
N MET A 453 -2.39 -28.15 0.86
CA MET A 453 -2.90 -29.48 0.59
C MET A 453 -1.79 -30.38 0.00
N GLU A 454 -1.67 -31.61 0.49
CA GLU A 454 -0.84 -32.63 -0.16
C GLU A 454 -1.47 -33.04 -1.52
N ARG A 455 -0.61 -33.29 -2.49
CA ARG A 455 -1.04 -33.69 -3.85
C ARG A 455 -1.55 -35.12 -3.89
#